data_45d3d058eb5e61a1d9d097d2efcfd172
#
_entry.id   45d3d058eb5e61a1d9d097d2efcfd172
#
_cell.length_a   1.000
_cell.length_b   1.000
_cell.length_c   1.000
_cell.angle_alpha   90.00
_cell.angle_beta   90.00
_cell.angle_gamma   90.00
#
_symmetry.space_group_name_H-M   'P 1'
#
loop_
_entity.id
_entity.type
_entity.pdbx_description
1 polymer ?
#
loop_
_entity_poly.entity_id
_entity_poly.type
_entity_poly.pdbx_seq_one_letter_code
_entity_poly.pdbx_strand_id
1 'polypeptide(L)'
;GHLPADLPWSVEDLLGSTAETRKLLIGLDDRMLRERALTMLRDRREDWPSIFRDQLLRETDPRVLNLLASAIGAEAPADLDRLLDDVLSQPRKGPAVFTWFAERAADDEALRSRNPLRLAQQILAALASDDFGPFKGRLRTLADSGGTLPRLFAHLTLDQATTALETIGRTNALDSFQKEPLKNSLLLRFPTLREETGHALYATAESIAAKRVELKRLAEVEIPTNRKAIEEARAMGDLRENFEYK
;
A
#
# COMPACT_ATOMS: atom_id res chain seq x y z
N GLY A 1 -13.69 9.77 -31.80
CA GLY A 1 -14.77 9.47 -30.89
C GLY A 1 -15.36 10.76 -30.37
N HIS A 2 -16.68 10.96 -30.48
CA HIS A 2 -17.33 12.16 -29.98
C HIS A 2 -17.21 12.25 -28.46
N LEU A 3 -16.80 13.42 -27.95
CA LEU A 3 -17.03 13.80 -26.57
C LEU A 3 -18.54 13.90 -26.33
N PRO A 4 -19.07 13.55 -25.14
CA PRO A 4 -20.47 13.81 -24.81
C PRO A 4 -20.79 15.29 -25.06
N ALA A 5 -21.98 15.55 -25.60
CA ALA A 5 -22.43 16.91 -25.95
C ALA A 5 -22.57 17.87 -24.74
N ASP A 6 -22.51 17.35 -23.53
CA ASP A 6 -22.78 18.07 -22.28
C ASP A 6 -21.52 18.39 -21.46
N LEU A 7 -20.33 18.44 -22.08
CA LEU A 7 -19.14 18.89 -21.37
C LEU A 7 -19.20 20.41 -21.20
N PRO A 8 -18.95 20.93 -19.98
CA PRO A 8 -19.00 22.37 -19.70
C PRO A 8 -17.82 23.16 -20.29
N TRP A 9 -16.98 22.51 -21.12
CA TRP A 9 -15.76 23.07 -21.75
C TRP A 9 -15.48 22.38 -23.10
N SER A 10 -14.77 23.10 -23.97
CA SER A 10 -14.33 22.62 -25.27
C SER A 10 -12.95 21.98 -25.22
N VAL A 11 -12.55 21.31 -26.31
CA VAL A 11 -11.16 20.82 -26.47
C VAL A 11 -10.18 21.98 -26.49
N GLU A 12 -10.58 23.12 -27.07
CA GLU A 12 -9.81 24.37 -27.12
C GLU A 12 -9.55 24.91 -25.71
N ASP A 13 -10.53 24.83 -24.81
CA ASP A 13 -10.36 25.24 -23.40
C ASP A 13 -9.35 24.32 -22.68
N LEU A 14 -9.38 23.01 -22.94
CA LEU A 14 -8.41 22.05 -22.39
C LEU A 14 -6.98 22.33 -22.91
N LEU A 15 -6.86 22.79 -24.15
CA LEU A 15 -5.60 23.15 -24.77
C LEU A 15 -5.21 24.64 -24.57
N GLY A 16 -5.96 25.36 -23.75
CA GLY A 16 -5.70 26.74 -23.35
C GLY A 16 -4.44 26.93 -22.52
N SER A 17 -4.39 27.95 -21.71
CA SER A 17 -3.24 28.18 -20.83
C SER A 17 -3.12 27.03 -19.79
N THR A 18 -1.90 26.78 -19.32
CA THR A 18 -1.62 25.75 -18.29
C THR A 18 -2.45 25.97 -17.04
N ALA A 19 -2.71 27.23 -16.66
CA ALA A 19 -3.54 27.57 -15.49
C ALA A 19 -5.02 27.21 -15.69
N GLU A 20 -5.56 27.44 -16.88
CA GLU A 20 -6.94 27.07 -17.24
C GLU A 20 -7.10 25.56 -17.30
N THR A 21 -6.17 24.87 -17.96
CA THR A 21 -6.14 23.40 -18.03
C THR A 21 -6.14 22.77 -16.63
N ARG A 22 -5.34 23.30 -15.69
CA ARG A 22 -5.32 22.81 -14.29
C ARG A 22 -6.67 23.01 -13.59
N LYS A 23 -7.32 24.16 -13.79
CA LYS A 23 -8.65 24.43 -13.23
C LYS A 23 -9.70 23.46 -13.79
N LEU A 24 -9.67 23.20 -15.09
CA LEU A 24 -10.57 22.26 -15.74
C LEU A 24 -10.40 20.83 -15.21
N LEU A 25 -9.17 20.35 -15.10
CA LEU A 25 -8.90 19.02 -14.56
C LEU A 25 -9.40 18.84 -13.11
N ILE A 26 -9.25 19.88 -12.28
CA ILE A 26 -9.75 19.89 -10.90
C ILE A 26 -11.28 19.83 -10.88
N GLY A 27 -11.96 20.50 -11.83
CA GLY A 27 -13.43 20.50 -11.93
C GLY A 27 -14.04 19.26 -12.57
N LEU A 28 -13.23 18.32 -13.05
CA LEU A 28 -13.70 17.07 -13.65
C LEU A 28 -13.93 16.01 -12.59
N ASP A 29 -15.16 15.83 -12.15
CA ASP A 29 -15.51 14.78 -11.17
C ASP A 29 -15.51 13.38 -11.80
N ASP A 30 -15.84 13.27 -13.08
CA ASP A 30 -15.87 11.98 -13.78
C ASP A 30 -14.46 11.48 -14.09
N ARG A 31 -14.14 10.28 -13.59
CA ARG A 31 -12.85 9.62 -13.78
C ARG A 31 -12.51 9.37 -15.25
N MET A 32 -13.49 8.88 -16.04
CA MET A 32 -13.22 8.55 -17.44
C MET A 32 -12.93 9.79 -18.27
N LEU A 33 -13.60 10.90 -17.95
CA LEU A 33 -13.32 12.18 -18.57
C LEU A 33 -11.94 12.71 -18.20
N ARG A 34 -11.52 12.57 -16.93
CA ARG A 34 -10.16 12.92 -16.50
C ARG A 34 -9.10 12.10 -17.25
N GLU A 35 -9.24 10.78 -17.29
CA GLU A 35 -8.32 9.88 -18.01
C GLU A 35 -8.19 10.30 -19.49
N ARG A 36 -9.32 10.58 -20.12
CA ARG A 36 -9.35 11.01 -21.53
C ARG A 36 -8.72 12.37 -21.74
N ALA A 37 -9.02 13.34 -20.88
CA ALA A 37 -8.42 14.67 -20.92
C ALA A 37 -6.89 14.60 -20.76
N LEU A 38 -6.41 13.81 -19.79
CA LEU A 38 -4.98 13.60 -19.57
C LEU A 38 -4.31 12.94 -20.78
N THR A 39 -4.93 11.94 -21.40
CA THR A 39 -4.41 11.31 -22.62
C THR A 39 -4.28 12.33 -23.74
N MET A 40 -5.31 13.17 -23.97
CA MET A 40 -5.28 14.21 -24.97
C MET A 40 -4.20 15.28 -24.71
N LEU A 41 -4.02 15.66 -23.44
CA LEU A 41 -2.97 16.61 -23.04
C LEU A 41 -1.59 16.06 -23.35
N ARG A 42 -1.32 14.81 -23.01
CA ARG A 42 -0.05 14.15 -23.32
C ARG A 42 0.25 14.13 -24.81
N ASP A 43 -0.77 13.88 -25.63
CA ASP A 43 -0.59 13.72 -27.07
C ASP A 43 -0.46 15.08 -27.80
N ARG A 44 -0.86 16.21 -27.18
CA ARG A 44 -1.00 17.49 -27.87
C ARG A 44 -0.23 18.66 -27.25
N ARG A 45 0.34 18.48 -26.05
CA ARG A 45 1.03 19.55 -25.32
C ARG A 45 2.43 19.14 -24.90
N GLU A 46 3.40 20.00 -25.15
CA GLU A 46 4.77 19.77 -24.72
C GLU A 46 4.96 19.95 -23.21
N ASP A 47 4.14 20.79 -22.55
CA ASP A 47 4.20 21.05 -21.10
C ASP A 47 3.38 20.08 -20.26
N TRP A 48 2.83 19.00 -20.86
CA TRP A 48 2.05 17.99 -20.16
C TRP A 48 2.75 17.40 -18.92
N PRO A 49 4.09 17.22 -18.87
CA PRO A 49 4.72 16.66 -17.67
C PRO A 49 4.53 17.52 -16.42
N SER A 50 4.53 18.86 -16.61
CA SER A 50 4.25 19.81 -15.53
C SER A 50 2.80 19.70 -15.02
N ILE A 51 1.85 19.57 -15.95
CA ILE A 51 0.42 19.42 -15.61
C ILE A 51 0.19 18.09 -14.87
N PHE A 52 0.80 17.01 -15.36
CA PHE A 52 0.67 15.69 -14.76
C PHE A 52 1.24 15.62 -13.34
N ARG A 53 2.39 16.27 -13.09
CA ARG A 53 2.97 16.38 -11.75
C ARG A 53 2.04 17.06 -10.76
N ASP A 54 1.46 18.20 -11.17
CA ASP A 54 0.52 18.93 -10.33
C ASP A 54 -0.78 18.14 -10.09
N GLN A 55 -1.27 17.45 -11.11
CA GLN A 55 -2.47 16.62 -11.01
C GLN A 55 -2.23 15.40 -10.12
N LEU A 56 -1.06 14.75 -10.20
CA LEU A 56 -0.72 13.59 -9.36
C LEU A 56 -0.87 13.92 -7.87
N LEU A 57 -0.41 15.10 -7.44
CA LEU A 57 -0.48 15.51 -6.04
C LEU A 57 -1.90 15.80 -5.53
N ARG A 58 -2.86 15.98 -6.44
CA ARG A 58 -4.26 16.33 -6.13
C ARG A 58 -5.25 15.20 -6.41
N GLU A 59 -4.80 14.21 -7.18
CA GLU A 59 -5.65 13.11 -7.62
C GLU A 59 -6.00 12.18 -6.45
N THR A 60 -7.20 11.63 -6.49
CA THR A 60 -7.72 10.71 -5.49
C THR A 60 -8.06 9.33 -6.05
N ASP A 61 -8.30 9.24 -7.35
CA ASP A 61 -8.63 7.96 -8.00
C ASP A 61 -7.35 7.14 -8.29
N PRO A 62 -7.23 5.90 -7.78
CA PRO A 62 -6.03 5.08 -7.96
C PRO A 62 -5.68 4.78 -9.42
N ARG A 63 -6.68 4.70 -10.32
CA ARG A 63 -6.46 4.42 -11.74
C ARG A 63 -5.84 5.61 -12.44
N VAL A 64 -6.35 6.81 -12.13
CA VAL A 64 -5.77 8.06 -12.65
C VAL A 64 -4.37 8.28 -12.10
N LEU A 65 -4.14 7.98 -10.80
CA LEU A 65 -2.80 8.00 -10.20
C LEU A 65 -1.83 7.05 -10.92
N ASN A 66 -2.27 5.85 -11.27
CA ASN A 66 -1.47 4.90 -12.06
C ASN A 66 -1.14 5.44 -13.46
N LEU A 67 -2.12 6.05 -14.14
CA LEU A 67 -1.91 6.66 -15.45
C LEU A 67 -0.87 7.78 -15.38
N LEU A 68 -1.03 8.71 -14.44
CA LEU A 68 -0.13 9.85 -14.25
C LEU A 68 1.29 9.38 -13.91
N ALA A 69 1.44 8.50 -12.93
CA ALA A 69 2.73 7.98 -12.51
C ALA A 69 3.43 7.19 -13.62
N SER A 70 2.68 6.38 -14.37
CA SER A 70 3.24 5.62 -15.50
C SER A 70 3.73 6.55 -16.62
N ALA A 71 2.97 7.60 -16.93
CA ALA A 71 3.36 8.57 -17.95
C ALA A 71 4.60 9.39 -17.54
N ILE A 72 4.62 9.89 -16.30
CA ILE A 72 5.77 10.64 -15.76
C ILE A 72 6.99 9.73 -15.68
N GLY A 73 6.83 8.50 -15.19
CA GLY A 73 7.94 7.56 -15.04
C GLY A 73 8.56 7.11 -16.37
N ALA A 74 7.76 7.04 -17.43
CA ALA A 74 8.27 6.72 -18.78
C ALA A 74 9.11 7.85 -19.39
N GLU A 75 8.72 9.11 -19.16
CA GLU A 75 9.39 10.28 -19.74
C GLU A 75 10.52 10.81 -18.85
N ALA A 76 10.27 10.90 -17.55
CA ALA A 76 11.17 11.50 -16.57
C ALA A 76 11.17 10.71 -15.25
N PRO A 77 11.78 9.51 -15.18
CA PRO A 77 11.77 8.67 -13.99
C PRO A 77 12.35 9.37 -12.76
N ALA A 78 13.39 10.19 -12.92
CA ALA A 78 13.97 10.96 -11.83
C ALA A 78 13.00 12.01 -11.23
N ASP A 79 12.08 12.54 -12.03
CA ASP A 79 11.06 13.46 -11.55
C ASP A 79 9.97 12.73 -10.77
N LEU A 80 9.56 11.54 -11.23
CA LEU A 80 8.65 10.69 -10.46
C LEU A 80 9.25 10.32 -9.11
N ASP A 81 10.51 9.96 -9.10
CA ASP A 81 11.25 9.63 -7.89
C ASP A 81 11.26 10.78 -6.87
N ARG A 82 11.55 12.01 -7.32
CA ARG A 82 11.50 13.20 -6.45
C ARG A 82 10.11 13.46 -5.92
N LEU A 83 9.08 13.33 -6.76
CA LEU A 83 7.69 13.48 -6.33
C LEU A 83 7.30 12.48 -5.24
N LEU A 84 7.71 11.22 -5.38
CA LEU A 84 7.44 10.18 -4.38
C LEU A 84 8.22 10.44 -3.08
N ASP A 85 9.45 10.96 -3.16
CA ASP A 85 10.21 11.39 -1.98
C ASP A 85 9.54 12.59 -1.27
N ASP A 86 9.01 13.55 -2.02
CA ASP A 86 8.26 14.67 -1.48
C ASP A 86 6.97 14.21 -0.79
N VAL A 87 6.23 13.29 -1.42
CA VAL A 87 5.02 12.67 -0.85
C VAL A 87 5.36 11.91 0.43
N LEU A 88 6.44 11.12 0.44
CA LEU A 88 6.93 10.41 1.62
C LEU A 88 7.41 11.37 2.73
N SER A 89 7.93 12.52 2.36
CA SER A 89 8.40 13.54 3.30
C SER A 89 7.25 14.32 3.96
N GLN A 90 6.17 14.55 3.23
CA GLN A 90 5.03 15.35 3.65
C GLN A 90 3.68 14.69 3.27
N PRO A 91 3.36 13.50 3.84
CA PRO A 91 2.19 12.69 3.43
C PRO A 91 0.87 13.44 3.56
N ARG A 92 0.76 14.36 4.53
CA ARG A 92 -0.45 15.16 4.78
C ARG A 92 -0.80 16.13 3.66
N LYS A 93 0.16 16.50 2.80
CA LYS A 93 -0.12 17.36 1.64
C LYS A 93 -0.89 16.63 0.53
N GLY A 94 -0.81 15.31 0.47
CA GLY A 94 -1.52 14.48 -0.49
C GLY A 94 -1.88 13.13 0.11
N PRO A 95 -2.87 13.04 1.02
CA PRO A 95 -3.22 11.80 1.68
C PRO A 95 -3.61 10.67 0.73
N ALA A 96 -4.28 11.00 -0.38
CA ALA A 96 -4.68 10.04 -1.40
C ALA A 96 -3.46 9.45 -2.13
N VAL A 97 -2.56 10.32 -2.59
CA VAL A 97 -1.37 9.90 -3.33
C VAL A 97 -0.39 9.14 -2.42
N PHE A 98 -0.27 9.55 -1.15
CA PHE A 98 0.52 8.80 -0.17
C PHE A 98 -0.04 7.39 0.04
N THR A 99 -1.36 7.27 0.23
CA THR A 99 -2.02 5.97 0.41
C THR A 99 -1.80 5.07 -0.80
N TRP A 100 -2.02 5.60 -2.00
CA TRP A 100 -1.75 4.90 -3.25
C TRP A 100 -0.28 4.46 -3.38
N PHE A 101 0.66 5.34 -3.05
CA PHE A 101 2.09 5.02 -3.04
C PHE A 101 2.43 3.89 -2.06
N ALA A 102 1.89 3.97 -0.83
CA ALA A 102 2.10 2.97 0.19
C ALA A 102 1.53 1.58 -0.20
N GLU A 103 0.36 1.55 -0.86
CA GLU A 103 -0.21 0.31 -1.42
C GLU A 103 0.65 -0.27 -2.54
N ARG A 104 1.08 0.57 -3.49
CA ARG A 104 1.93 0.15 -4.60
C ARG A 104 3.25 -0.46 -4.14
N ALA A 105 3.82 0.06 -3.06
CA ALA A 105 5.03 -0.49 -2.46
C ALA A 105 4.89 -1.97 -2.02
N ALA A 106 3.65 -2.49 -1.85
CA ALA A 106 3.46 -3.92 -1.57
C ALA A 106 4.02 -4.81 -2.70
N ASP A 107 3.86 -4.40 -3.95
CA ASP A 107 4.21 -5.20 -5.12
C ASP A 107 5.46 -4.68 -5.86
N ASP A 108 5.99 -3.52 -5.45
CA ASP A 108 7.15 -2.87 -6.07
C ASP A 108 8.34 -2.88 -5.11
N GLU A 109 9.32 -3.74 -5.38
CA GLU A 109 10.52 -3.89 -4.56
C GLU A 109 11.43 -2.65 -4.59
N ALA A 110 11.50 -1.95 -5.71
CA ALA A 110 12.30 -0.72 -5.81
C ALA A 110 11.75 0.38 -4.88
N LEU A 111 10.43 0.48 -4.77
CA LEU A 111 9.80 1.40 -3.83
C LEU A 111 10.02 0.98 -2.37
N ARG A 112 9.97 -0.33 -2.06
CA ARG A 112 10.19 -0.84 -0.70
C ARG A 112 11.61 -0.63 -0.19
N SER A 113 12.59 -0.90 -1.04
CA SER A 113 14.01 -0.83 -0.66
C SER A 113 14.54 0.59 -0.50
N ARG A 114 13.87 1.58 -1.08
CA ARG A 114 14.34 2.97 -1.16
C ARG A 114 14.43 3.65 0.21
N ASN A 115 13.39 3.56 1.03
CA ASN A 115 13.35 4.17 2.36
C ASN A 115 12.37 3.42 3.30
N PRO A 116 12.66 2.13 3.58
CA PRO A 116 11.68 1.21 4.19
C PRO A 116 11.26 1.66 5.59
N LEU A 117 12.19 2.12 6.44
CA LEU A 117 11.86 2.59 7.79
C LEU A 117 10.96 3.81 7.74
N ARG A 118 11.32 4.81 6.92
CA ARG A 118 10.52 6.03 6.81
C ARG A 118 9.12 5.74 6.30
N LEU A 119 8.98 4.89 5.27
CA LEU A 119 7.67 4.51 4.76
C LEU A 119 6.84 3.80 5.84
N ALA A 120 7.43 2.88 6.61
CA ALA A 120 6.74 2.22 7.72
C ALA A 120 6.28 3.22 8.79
N GLN A 121 7.15 4.15 9.20
CA GLN A 121 6.81 5.19 10.16
C GLN A 121 5.69 6.11 9.66
N GLN A 122 5.73 6.50 8.38
CA GLN A 122 4.71 7.37 7.79
C GLN A 122 3.35 6.66 7.64
N ILE A 123 3.32 5.36 7.34
CA ILE A 123 2.07 4.57 7.32
C ILE A 123 1.44 4.56 8.73
N LEU A 124 2.24 4.30 9.77
CA LEU A 124 1.76 4.30 11.15
C LEU A 124 1.30 5.69 11.60
N ALA A 125 2.00 6.74 11.22
CA ALA A 125 1.62 8.12 11.49
C ALA A 125 0.34 8.53 10.75
N ALA A 126 0.17 8.10 9.51
CA ALA A 126 -1.03 8.34 8.71
C ALA A 126 -2.27 7.66 9.32
N LEU A 127 -2.12 6.44 9.83
CA LEU A 127 -3.19 5.73 10.56
C LEU A 127 -3.65 6.49 11.81
N ALA A 128 -2.74 7.17 12.50
CA ALA A 128 -3.03 7.98 13.68
C ALA A 128 -3.63 9.35 13.36
N SER A 129 -3.46 9.86 12.13
CA SER A 129 -3.84 11.21 11.75
C SER A 129 -5.27 11.27 11.20
N ASP A 130 -6.01 12.33 11.57
CA ASP A 130 -7.36 12.57 11.05
C ASP A 130 -7.37 13.07 9.60
N ASP A 131 -6.25 13.63 9.13
CA ASP A 131 -6.09 14.03 7.73
C ASP A 131 -6.28 12.85 6.74
N PHE A 132 -6.11 11.62 7.24
CA PHE A 132 -6.28 10.39 6.47
C PHE A 132 -7.63 9.70 6.71
N GLY A 133 -8.61 10.38 7.30
CA GLY A 133 -9.92 9.81 7.62
C GLY A 133 -10.52 8.92 6.53
N PRO A 134 -10.68 9.42 5.28
CA PRO A 134 -11.23 8.63 4.15
C PRO A 134 -10.38 7.43 3.73
N PHE A 135 -9.11 7.40 4.10
CA PHE A 135 -8.13 6.39 3.68
C PHE A 135 -7.77 5.39 4.79
N LYS A 136 -8.25 5.59 6.03
CA LYS A 136 -7.90 4.73 7.19
C LYS A 136 -8.18 3.25 6.95
N GLY A 137 -9.28 2.92 6.26
CA GLY A 137 -9.59 1.52 5.91
C GLY A 137 -8.49 0.89 5.03
N ARG A 138 -8.09 1.58 3.98
CA ARG A 138 -7.01 1.14 3.06
C ARG A 138 -5.66 1.06 3.77
N LEU A 139 -5.32 2.06 4.59
CA LEU A 139 -4.07 2.07 5.35
C LEU A 139 -4.00 0.93 6.39
N ARG A 140 -5.13 0.51 6.98
CA ARG A 140 -5.16 -0.63 7.90
C ARG A 140 -4.77 -1.94 7.22
N THR A 141 -5.21 -2.16 5.98
CA THR A 141 -4.83 -3.38 5.22
C THR A 141 -3.32 -3.46 4.95
N LEU A 142 -2.61 -2.34 4.99
CA LEU A 142 -1.15 -2.34 4.86
C LEU A 142 -0.43 -2.94 6.09
N ALA A 143 -1.11 -3.00 7.23
CA ALA A 143 -0.61 -3.62 8.46
C ALA A 143 -0.91 -5.12 8.56
N ASP A 144 -1.76 -5.66 7.68
CA ASP A 144 -2.08 -7.07 7.65
C ASP A 144 -0.87 -7.92 7.22
N SER A 145 -0.90 -9.23 7.48
CA SER A 145 0.23 -10.15 7.22
C SER A 145 0.73 -10.13 5.77
N GLY A 146 -0.14 -9.85 4.81
CA GLY A 146 0.20 -9.71 3.38
C GLY A 146 0.43 -8.26 2.93
N GLY A 147 0.30 -7.29 3.83
CA GLY A 147 0.36 -5.87 3.51
C GLY A 147 1.78 -5.32 3.33
N THR A 148 1.87 -4.03 3.09
CA THR A 148 3.14 -3.35 2.84
C THR A 148 4.05 -3.36 4.06
N LEU A 149 3.51 -3.13 5.28
CA LEU A 149 4.34 -3.03 6.50
C LEU A 149 5.21 -4.27 6.74
N PRO A 150 4.68 -5.51 6.78
CA PRO A 150 5.52 -6.69 6.95
C PRO A 150 6.55 -6.87 5.82
N ARG A 151 6.21 -6.50 4.59
CA ARG A 151 7.12 -6.59 3.45
C ARG A 151 8.28 -5.60 3.52
N LEU A 152 8.06 -4.40 4.09
CA LEU A 152 9.11 -3.42 4.35
C LEU A 152 10.19 -3.94 5.31
N PHE A 153 9.81 -4.78 6.27
CA PHE A 153 10.74 -5.33 7.26
C PHE A 153 11.86 -6.17 6.63
N ALA A 154 11.63 -6.70 5.41
CA ALA A 154 12.65 -7.41 4.66
C ALA A 154 13.85 -6.52 4.26
N HIS A 155 13.65 -5.23 4.17
CA HIS A 155 14.63 -4.25 3.71
C HIS A 155 15.24 -3.41 4.86
N LEU A 156 14.88 -3.71 6.13
CA LEU A 156 15.43 -3.00 7.29
C LEU A 156 16.81 -3.56 7.69
N THR A 157 17.64 -2.68 8.20
CA THR A 157 18.83 -3.05 9.01
C THR A 157 18.39 -3.37 10.45
N LEU A 158 19.29 -3.93 11.28
CA LEU A 158 19.00 -4.23 12.69
C LEU A 158 18.60 -2.96 13.48
N ASP A 159 19.34 -1.86 13.32
CA ASP A 159 19.04 -0.59 14.00
C ASP A 159 17.68 -0.02 13.56
N GLN A 160 17.38 -0.14 12.26
CA GLN A 160 16.08 0.27 11.72
C GLN A 160 14.94 -0.61 12.24
N ALA A 161 15.18 -1.91 12.41
CA ALA A 161 14.20 -2.85 12.95
C ALA A 161 13.92 -2.57 14.43
N THR A 162 14.93 -2.21 15.23
CA THR A 162 14.76 -1.72 16.61
C THR A 162 13.83 -0.50 16.64
N THR A 163 14.12 0.49 15.80
CA THR A 163 13.29 1.71 15.70
C THR A 163 11.86 1.40 15.26
N ALA A 164 11.68 0.48 14.29
CA ALA A 164 10.36 0.06 13.82
C ALA A 164 9.58 -0.65 14.93
N LEU A 165 10.23 -1.54 15.70
CA LEU A 165 9.62 -2.26 16.81
C LEU A 165 9.12 -1.30 17.90
N GLU A 166 9.93 -0.29 18.27
CA GLU A 166 9.51 0.77 19.19
C GLU A 166 8.33 1.58 18.66
N THR A 167 8.38 1.95 17.38
CA THR A 167 7.30 2.74 16.73
C THR A 167 5.99 1.97 16.74
N ILE A 168 6.00 0.66 16.42
CA ILE A 168 4.84 -0.21 16.50
C ILE A 168 4.33 -0.33 17.95
N GLY A 169 5.22 -0.43 18.92
CA GLY A 169 4.85 -0.49 20.34
C GLY A 169 4.12 0.76 20.80
N ARG A 170 4.62 1.94 20.43
CA ARG A 170 4.12 3.25 20.87
C ARG A 170 2.87 3.74 20.14
N THR A 171 2.61 3.27 18.92
CA THR A 171 1.44 3.76 18.17
C THR A 171 0.12 3.36 18.82
N ASN A 172 -0.82 4.30 18.88
CA ASN A 172 -2.21 4.03 19.31
C ASN A 172 -3.16 3.80 18.13
N ALA A 173 -2.62 3.82 16.90
CA ALA A 173 -3.42 3.67 15.68
C ALA A 173 -3.77 2.22 15.35
N LEU A 174 -3.09 1.26 15.99
CA LEU A 174 -3.28 -0.18 15.83
C LEU A 174 -3.66 -0.81 17.18
N ASP A 175 -4.57 -1.76 17.13
CA ASP A 175 -4.94 -2.59 18.26
C ASP A 175 -3.82 -3.59 18.59
N SER A 176 -3.85 -4.17 19.81
CA SER A 176 -2.90 -5.21 20.21
C SER A 176 -2.93 -6.41 19.25
N PHE A 177 -4.11 -6.76 18.76
CA PHE A 177 -4.30 -7.82 17.76
C PHE A 177 -3.55 -7.55 16.45
N GLN A 178 -3.44 -6.31 16.01
CA GLN A 178 -2.71 -5.90 14.81
C GLN A 178 -1.22 -5.71 15.08
N LYS A 179 -0.86 -5.20 16.26
CA LYS A 179 0.54 -4.94 16.65
C LYS A 179 1.35 -6.24 16.82
N GLU A 180 0.77 -7.26 17.46
CA GLU A 180 1.50 -8.48 17.77
C GLU A 180 1.99 -9.26 16.54
N PRO A 181 1.21 -9.46 15.47
CA PRO A 181 1.72 -10.03 14.22
C PRO A 181 2.86 -9.24 13.60
N LEU A 182 2.79 -7.90 13.62
CA LEU A 182 3.85 -7.04 13.09
C LEU A 182 5.14 -7.16 13.90
N LYS A 183 5.06 -7.12 15.23
CA LYS A 183 6.21 -7.33 16.11
C LYS A 183 6.81 -8.72 15.90
N ASN A 184 5.97 -9.75 15.85
CA ASN A 184 6.42 -11.11 15.63
C ASN A 184 7.13 -11.27 14.28
N SER A 185 6.65 -10.61 13.21
CA SER A 185 7.31 -10.60 11.92
C SER A 185 8.71 -9.98 11.98
N LEU A 186 8.88 -8.87 12.71
CA LEU A 186 10.20 -8.26 12.97
C LEU A 186 11.11 -9.19 13.79
N LEU A 187 10.60 -9.75 14.89
CA LEU A 187 11.36 -10.62 15.79
C LEU A 187 11.75 -11.96 15.15
N LEU A 188 10.98 -12.45 14.18
CA LEU A 188 11.35 -13.61 13.38
C LEU A 188 12.52 -13.33 12.46
N ARG A 189 12.55 -12.14 11.88
CA ARG A 189 13.60 -11.73 10.96
C ARG A 189 14.87 -11.28 11.69
N PHE A 190 14.72 -10.67 12.86
CA PHE A 190 15.80 -10.15 13.69
C PHE A 190 15.75 -10.79 15.09
N PRO A 191 16.17 -12.06 15.23
CA PRO A 191 16.06 -12.79 16.50
C PRO A 191 16.79 -12.14 17.67
N THR A 192 17.88 -11.41 17.41
CA THR A 192 18.67 -10.68 18.41
C THR A 192 17.83 -9.64 19.17
N LEU A 193 16.82 -9.04 18.54
CA LEU A 193 15.92 -8.09 19.19
C LEU A 193 15.11 -8.70 20.33
N ARG A 194 14.92 -10.02 20.35
CA ARG A 194 14.21 -10.70 21.45
C ARG A 194 15.01 -10.66 22.74
N GLU A 195 16.32 -10.77 22.64
CA GLU A 195 17.24 -10.77 23.79
C GLU A 195 17.32 -9.38 24.41
N GLU A 196 17.37 -8.34 23.58
CA GLU A 196 17.46 -6.94 24.00
C GLU A 196 16.16 -6.40 24.61
N THR A 197 15.00 -6.85 24.11
CA THR A 197 13.69 -6.35 24.58
C THR A 197 13.20 -7.06 25.86
N GLY A 198 13.94 -8.01 26.39
CA GLY A 198 13.55 -8.77 27.60
C GLY A 198 12.26 -9.58 27.45
N HIS A 199 11.71 -9.67 26.25
CA HIS A 199 10.56 -10.50 25.94
C HIS A 199 10.97 -11.96 25.69
N ALA A 200 11.69 -12.56 26.67
CA ALA A 200 11.80 -14.00 26.69
C ALA A 200 10.37 -14.57 26.82
N LEU A 201 9.92 -15.29 25.81
CA LEU A 201 8.70 -16.08 25.92
C LEU A 201 8.99 -17.22 26.92
N TYR A 202 8.63 -17.02 28.16
CA TYR A 202 8.69 -18.08 29.15
C TYR A 202 7.54 -19.06 28.86
N ALA A 203 7.89 -20.25 28.47
CA ALA A 203 6.95 -21.36 28.35
C ALA A 203 7.47 -22.52 29.21
N THR A 204 6.57 -23.21 29.89
CA THR A 204 6.95 -24.43 30.61
C THR A 204 7.34 -25.51 29.61
N ALA A 205 8.23 -26.42 30.02
CA ALA A 205 8.64 -27.57 29.21
C ALA A 205 7.41 -28.40 28.73
N GLU A 206 6.40 -28.52 29.58
CA GLU A 206 5.14 -29.17 29.25
C GLU A 206 4.36 -28.45 28.17
N SER A 207 4.27 -27.10 28.23
CA SER A 207 3.60 -26.30 27.23
C SER A 207 4.31 -26.38 25.85
N ILE A 208 5.63 -26.40 25.86
CA ILE A 208 6.43 -26.58 24.64
C ILE A 208 6.21 -27.97 24.06
N ALA A 209 6.20 -29.02 24.91
CA ALA A 209 5.95 -30.40 24.49
C ALA A 209 4.54 -30.55 23.90
N ALA A 210 3.53 -29.97 24.54
CA ALA A 210 2.15 -30.01 24.05
C ALA A 210 2.02 -29.30 22.67
N LYS A 211 2.63 -28.14 22.51
CA LYS A 211 2.63 -27.39 21.21
C LYS A 211 3.39 -28.13 20.11
N ARG A 212 4.45 -28.85 20.45
CA ARG A 212 5.16 -29.72 19.48
C ARG A 212 4.30 -30.90 19.01
N VAL A 213 3.55 -31.51 19.91
CA VAL A 213 2.61 -32.59 19.57
C VAL A 213 1.49 -32.06 18.69
N GLU A 214 0.91 -30.91 19.06
CA GLU A 214 -0.13 -30.25 18.27
C GLU A 214 0.38 -29.88 16.85
N LEU A 215 1.56 -29.29 16.75
CA LEU A 215 2.19 -28.97 15.46
C LEU A 215 2.40 -30.22 14.60
N LYS A 216 2.89 -31.30 15.22
CA LYS A 216 3.08 -32.57 14.53
C LYS A 216 1.76 -33.13 14.00
N ARG A 217 0.70 -33.10 14.82
CA ARG A 217 -0.64 -33.53 14.41
C ARG A 217 -1.18 -32.72 13.26
N LEU A 218 -1.06 -31.40 13.32
CA LEU A 218 -1.45 -30.48 12.25
C LEU A 218 -0.69 -30.79 10.94
N ALA A 219 0.63 -30.91 11.02
CA ALA A 219 1.48 -31.10 9.84
C ALA A 219 1.33 -32.49 9.20
N GLU A 220 1.20 -33.54 10.02
CA GLU A 220 1.21 -34.95 9.53
C GLU A 220 -0.19 -35.50 9.27
N VAL A 221 -1.23 -34.93 9.88
CA VAL A 221 -2.60 -35.49 9.82
C VAL A 221 -3.57 -34.46 9.23
N GLU A 222 -3.73 -33.29 9.85
CA GLU A 222 -4.80 -32.39 9.49
C GLU A 222 -4.56 -31.68 8.14
N ILE A 223 -3.36 -31.15 7.92
CA ILE A 223 -3.02 -30.48 6.64
C ILE A 223 -3.11 -31.45 5.46
N PRO A 224 -2.54 -32.66 5.50
CA PRO A 224 -2.69 -33.63 4.42
C PRO A 224 -4.15 -34.07 4.21
N THR A 225 -4.91 -34.26 5.28
CA THR A 225 -6.33 -34.64 5.20
C THR A 225 -7.17 -33.55 4.55
N ASN A 226 -6.99 -32.29 4.97
CA ASN A 226 -7.68 -31.15 4.38
C ASN A 226 -7.29 -30.96 2.93
N ARG A 227 -6.00 -31.11 2.60
CA ARG A 227 -5.53 -31.04 1.22
C ARG A 227 -6.20 -32.06 0.31
N LYS A 228 -6.29 -33.31 0.80
CA LYS A 228 -6.97 -34.40 0.10
C LYS A 228 -8.47 -34.11 -0.08
N ALA A 229 -9.15 -33.63 0.97
CA ALA A 229 -10.56 -33.25 0.88
C ALA A 229 -10.80 -32.11 -0.13
N ILE A 230 -9.90 -31.12 -0.17
CA ILE A 230 -9.96 -30.03 -1.17
C ILE A 230 -9.72 -30.56 -2.59
N GLU A 231 -8.80 -31.50 -2.78
CA GLU A 231 -8.54 -32.13 -4.08
C GLU A 231 -9.75 -32.98 -4.54
N GLU A 232 -10.37 -33.71 -3.63
CA GLU A 232 -11.60 -34.50 -3.89
C GLU A 232 -12.78 -33.57 -4.22
N ALA A 233 -13.00 -32.49 -3.46
CA ALA A 233 -14.07 -31.52 -3.75
C ALA A 233 -13.86 -30.83 -5.12
N ARG A 234 -12.63 -30.50 -5.48
CA ARG A 234 -12.29 -29.97 -6.80
C ARG A 234 -12.56 -30.97 -7.92
N ALA A 235 -12.25 -32.25 -7.71
CA ALA A 235 -12.49 -33.30 -8.69
C ALA A 235 -13.99 -33.56 -8.91
N MET A 236 -14.83 -33.35 -7.91
CA MET A 236 -16.30 -33.47 -7.99
C MET A 236 -16.97 -32.23 -8.60
N GLY A 237 -16.21 -31.18 -8.94
CA GLY A 237 -16.75 -29.97 -9.56
C GLY A 237 -17.59 -29.08 -8.62
N ASP A 238 -17.61 -29.39 -7.33
CA ASP A 238 -18.38 -28.65 -6.34
C ASP A 238 -17.58 -27.45 -5.81
N LEU A 239 -17.60 -26.35 -6.59
CA LEU A 239 -16.99 -25.08 -6.22
C LEU A 239 -17.95 -24.13 -5.49
N ARG A 240 -19.15 -24.61 -5.09
CA ARG A 240 -20.21 -23.77 -4.55
C ARG A 240 -20.06 -23.43 -3.06
N GLU A 241 -19.27 -24.16 -2.30
CA GLU A 241 -19.08 -23.91 -0.86
C GLU A 241 -17.89 -23.01 -0.52
N ASN A 242 -17.22 -22.41 -1.50
CA ASN A 242 -16.10 -21.48 -1.27
C ASN A 242 -16.54 -20.06 -0.87
N PHE A 243 -17.73 -19.88 -0.28
CA PHE A 243 -18.18 -18.57 0.24
C PHE A 243 -17.61 -18.22 1.64
N GLU A 244 -16.99 -19.17 2.34
CA GLU A 244 -16.40 -18.93 3.66
C GLU A 244 -14.93 -18.49 3.65
N TYR A 245 -14.31 -18.33 2.46
CA TYR A 245 -12.94 -17.83 2.30
C TYR A 245 -12.91 -16.46 1.60
N LYS A 246 -13.70 -15.52 2.08
CA LYS A 246 -13.51 -14.11 1.73
C LYS A 246 -13.28 -13.27 2.95
#